data_c1a65765fc0ca9256938e7da9b6b7973
#
_entry.id   c1a65765fc0ca9256938e7da9b6b7973
#
_cell.length_a   1.000
_cell.length_b   1.000
_cell.length_c   1.000
_cell.angle_alpha   90.00
_cell.angle_beta   90.00
_cell.angle_gamma   90.00
#
_symmetry.space_group_name_H-M   'P 1'
#
loop_
_entity.id
_entity.type
_entity.pdbx_description
1 polymer ?
#
loop_
_entity_poly.entity_id
_entity_poly.type
_entity_poly.pdbx_seq_one_letter_code
_entity_poly.pdbx_strand_id
1 'polypeptide(L)'
;MGILVVLALAAAGCGHGSSSPLLPAAETDPPAETLARLRDTDICALIPRATLAEYGMTAVGTNHLYGCTAALGDDSGPAGQVDWVVRALGDTALDTGDTVTIDGMVVTLLGDHHVLSPSEITAARPRLCTAYSPLPTGGSLEVRLTLGPDTEPCTAVRSLVGVALSEWKRHPRLGESPDTVRTAVTGVDPCEVLTRLPDARGGGTQWVDRCWFDLDGDHMYVGYTHASDREFENYEPVEIAGREVFATSEDGTPAYMIRVGPTFDPVADGYEFDDVPAVQIRGHDHAAVEKAVTAVLDIFPESG
;
A
#
# COMPACT_ATOMS: atom_id res chain seq x y z
N MET A 1 73.46 -27.16 -23.57
CA MET A 1 72.47 -28.17 -23.16
C MET A 1 71.58 -27.56 -22.17
N GLY A 2 70.49 -26.95 -22.63
CA GLY A 2 69.53 -26.18 -21.82
C GLY A 2 68.21 -26.96 -21.71
N ILE A 3 67.81 -27.23 -20.48
CA ILE A 3 66.59 -27.97 -20.17
C ILE A 3 65.46 -26.90 -19.99
N LEU A 4 64.47 -26.93 -20.90
CA LEU A 4 63.27 -26.16 -20.81
C LEU A 4 62.27 -26.90 -19.90
N VAL A 5 61.95 -26.33 -18.76
CA VAL A 5 60.85 -26.79 -17.89
C VAL A 5 59.57 -26.04 -18.26
N VAL A 6 58.58 -26.74 -18.82
CA VAL A 6 57.25 -26.23 -19.10
C VAL A 6 56.39 -26.44 -17.86
N LEU A 7 56.02 -25.38 -17.18
CA LEU A 7 55.02 -25.41 -16.11
C LEU A 7 53.63 -25.33 -16.74
N ALA A 8 52.83 -26.39 -16.60
CA ALA A 8 51.42 -26.41 -16.92
C ALA A 8 50.62 -25.83 -15.73
N LEU A 9 50.03 -24.65 -15.90
CA LEU A 9 49.06 -24.11 -14.96
C LEU A 9 47.68 -24.74 -15.22
N ALA A 10 47.24 -25.57 -14.29
CA ALA A 10 45.85 -26.04 -14.24
C ALA A 10 44.96 -24.94 -13.66
N ALA A 11 44.14 -24.30 -14.50
CA ALA A 11 43.08 -23.37 -14.06
C ALA A 11 41.92 -24.19 -13.49
N ALA A 12 41.82 -24.25 -12.16
CA ALA A 12 40.63 -24.74 -11.47
C ALA A 12 39.53 -23.67 -11.58
N GLY A 13 38.61 -23.85 -12.52
CA GLY A 13 37.41 -23.04 -12.65
C GLY A 13 36.44 -23.34 -11.50
N CYS A 14 36.41 -22.50 -10.50
CA CYS A 14 35.29 -22.46 -9.54
C CYS A 14 34.03 -21.97 -10.28
N GLY A 15 33.22 -22.93 -10.72
CA GLY A 15 31.86 -22.64 -11.17
C GLY A 15 31.04 -22.16 -9.99
N HIS A 16 30.87 -20.84 -9.89
CA HIS A 16 29.82 -20.25 -9.05
C HIS A 16 28.49 -20.60 -9.72
N GLY A 17 27.86 -21.68 -9.26
CA GLY A 17 26.46 -21.93 -9.52
C GLY A 17 25.68 -20.81 -8.87
N SER A 18 25.30 -19.80 -9.66
CA SER A 18 24.28 -18.85 -9.28
C SER A 18 22.97 -19.63 -9.12
N SER A 19 22.70 -20.08 -7.91
CA SER A 19 21.32 -20.43 -7.51
C SER A 19 20.52 -19.16 -7.63
N SER A 20 19.82 -18.99 -8.75
CA SER A 20 18.75 -18.00 -8.83
C SER A 20 17.83 -18.27 -7.64
N PRO A 21 17.51 -17.26 -6.81
CA PRO A 21 16.52 -17.45 -5.78
C PRO A 21 15.27 -17.96 -6.49
N LEU A 22 14.75 -19.10 -6.02
CA LEU A 22 13.45 -19.61 -6.44
C LEU A 22 12.48 -18.45 -6.24
N LEU A 23 11.92 -17.93 -7.33
CA LEU A 23 10.77 -17.04 -7.25
C LEU A 23 9.75 -17.75 -6.36
N PRO A 24 9.17 -17.06 -5.36
CA PRO A 24 8.13 -17.64 -4.55
C PRO A 24 7.06 -18.22 -5.48
N ALA A 25 6.48 -19.35 -5.09
CA ALA A 25 5.43 -20.01 -5.85
C ALA A 25 4.42 -18.94 -6.28
N ALA A 26 4.00 -18.96 -7.55
CA ALA A 26 3.09 -17.98 -8.11
C ALA A 26 1.94 -17.74 -7.12
N GLU A 27 1.91 -16.54 -6.54
CA GLU A 27 0.82 -16.12 -5.67
C GLU A 27 -0.46 -16.24 -6.49
N THR A 28 -1.37 -17.07 -6.04
CA THR A 28 -2.69 -17.17 -6.68
C THR A 28 -3.41 -15.86 -6.43
N ASP A 29 -3.93 -15.25 -7.48
CA ASP A 29 -4.75 -14.03 -7.38
C ASP A 29 -5.82 -14.21 -6.29
N PRO A 30 -6.02 -13.20 -5.45
CA PRO A 30 -7.06 -13.27 -4.42
C PRO A 30 -8.43 -13.42 -5.11
N PRO A 31 -9.37 -14.20 -4.53
CA PRO A 31 -10.71 -14.32 -5.08
C PRO A 31 -11.37 -12.96 -5.28
N ALA A 32 -12.14 -12.78 -6.36
CA ALA A 32 -12.82 -11.51 -6.65
C ALA A 32 -13.74 -11.05 -5.50
N GLU A 33 -14.36 -11.99 -4.80
CA GLU A 33 -15.19 -11.71 -3.61
C GLU A 33 -14.37 -11.13 -2.45
N THR A 34 -13.11 -11.57 -2.30
CA THR A 34 -12.16 -11.02 -1.32
C THR A 34 -11.85 -9.56 -1.65
N LEU A 35 -11.52 -9.26 -2.91
CA LEU A 35 -11.25 -7.90 -3.35
C LEU A 35 -12.47 -6.99 -3.20
N ALA A 36 -13.65 -7.48 -3.57
CA ALA A 36 -14.89 -6.74 -3.39
C ALA A 36 -15.17 -6.45 -1.92
N ARG A 37 -14.94 -7.42 -1.03
CA ARG A 37 -15.07 -7.24 0.42
C ARG A 37 -14.08 -6.21 0.95
N LEU A 38 -12.82 -6.26 0.52
CA LEU A 38 -11.79 -5.30 0.93
C LEU A 38 -12.19 -3.87 0.52
N ARG A 39 -12.66 -3.68 -0.71
CA ARG A 39 -13.10 -2.38 -1.22
C ARG A 39 -14.32 -1.82 -0.50
N ASP A 40 -15.22 -2.68 -0.03
CA ASP A 40 -16.45 -2.32 0.67
C ASP A 40 -16.26 -2.14 2.18
N THR A 41 -15.06 -2.45 2.71
CA THR A 41 -14.75 -2.33 4.14
C THR A 41 -14.35 -0.90 4.48
N ASP A 42 -14.97 -0.35 5.53
CA ASP A 42 -14.56 0.91 6.14
C ASP A 42 -13.33 0.69 7.02
N ILE A 43 -12.17 1.09 6.50
CA ILE A 43 -10.89 0.82 7.16
C ILE A 43 -10.74 1.62 8.46
N CYS A 44 -11.22 2.87 8.50
CA CYS A 44 -11.15 3.67 9.72
C CYS A 44 -12.04 3.09 10.84
N ALA A 45 -13.10 2.37 10.49
CA ALA A 45 -13.96 1.71 11.47
C ALA A 45 -13.32 0.46 12.12
N LEU A 46 -12.19 -0.05 11.60
CA LEU A 46 -11.51 -1.21 12.18
C LEU A 46 -10.89 -0.93 13.55
N ILE A 47 -10.49 0.32 13.81
CA ILE A 47 -10.05 0.74 15.15
C ILE A 47 -10.94 1.93 15.57
N PRO A 48 -12.00 1.67 16.37
CA PRO A 48 -12.96 2.69 16.76
C PRO A 48 -12.33 3.83 17.58
N ARG A 49 -12.85 5.05 17.44
CA ARG A 49 -12.43 6.24 18.21
C ARG A 49 -12.40 5.98 19.73
N ALA A 50 -13.34 5.21 20.25
CA ALA A 50 -13.38 4.88 21.68
C ALA A 50 -12.12 4.11 22.13
N THR A 51 -11.64 3.18 21.30
CA THR A 51 -10.38 2.46 21.54
C THR A 51 -9.19 3.40 21.43
N LEU A 52 -9.13 4.23 20.38
CA LEU A 52 -8.04 5.18 20.17
C LEU A 52 -7.96 6.24 21.28
N ALA A 53 -9.10 6.63 21.86
CA ALA A 53 -9.15 7.57 22.97
C ALA A 53 -8.41 7.06 24.22
N GLU A 54 -8.33 5.74 24.44
CA GLU A 54 -7.56 5.14 25.55
C GLU A 54 -6.04 5.40 25.39
N TYR A 55 -5.60 5.70 24.18
CA TYR A 55 -4.19 6.01 23.83
C TYR A 55 -3.95 7.51 23.64
N GLY A 56 -4.91 8.37 23.97
CA GLY A 56 -4.77 9.82 23.85
C GLY A 56 -4.91 10.31 22.40
N MET A 57 -5.86 9.75 21.64
CA MET A 57 -6.12 10.19 20.28
C MET A 57 -6.52 11.67 20.22
N THR A 58 -5.83 12.44 19.36
CA THR A 58 -6.11 13.86 19.08
C THR A 58 -6.81 14.04 17.74
N ALA A 59 -6.44 13.24 16.74
CA ALA A 59 -7.03 13.24 15.41
C ALA A 59 -7.07 11.81 14.84
N VAL A 60 -7.99 11.54 13.91
CA VAL A 60 -8.08 10.28 13.15
C VAL A 60 -8.69 10.51 11.79
N GLY A 61 -8.21 9.83 10.78
CA GLY A 61 -8.75 9.90 9.41
C GLY A 61 -8.02 9.04 8.39
N THR A 62 -8.51 9.08 7.18
CA THR A 62 -7.93 8.39 6.03
C THR A 62 -6.56 8.96 5.69
N ASN A 63 -5.54 8.10 5.54
CA ASN A 63 -4.21 8.48 5.07
C ASN A 63 -3.81 7.81 3.74
N HIS A 64 -4.51 6.75 3.37
CA HIS A 64 -4.36 6.03 2.10
C HIS A 64 -5.71 5.51 1.66
N LEU A 65 -5.86 5.09 0.40
CA LEU A 65 -7.13 4.61 -0.14
C LEU A 65 -7.73 3.45 0.68
N TYR A 66 -6.87 2.59 1.25
CA TYR A 66 -7.26 1.47 2.13
C TYR A 66 -6.51 1.51 3.46
N GLY A 67 -6.27 2.71 3.97
CA GLY A 67 -5.57 2.95 5.22
C GLY A 67 -6.19 4.09 6.03
N CYS A 68 -5.93 4.05 7.31
CA CYS A 68 -6.35 5.07 8.25
C CYS A 68 -5.23 5.31 9.26
N THR A 69 -5.15 6.52 9.79
CA THR A 69 -4.17 6.93 10.77
C THR A 69 -4.84 7.63 11.94
N ALA A 70 -4.22 7.57 13.11
CA ALA A 70 -4.58 8.42 14.23
C ALA A 70 -3.34 9.02 14.88
N ALA A 71 -3.39 10.33 15.13
CA ALA A 71 -2.41 11.01 15.94
C ALA A 71 -2.74 10.79 17.42
N LEU A 72 -1.70 10.51 18.21
CA LEU A 72 -1.79 10.29 19.65
C LEU A 72 -1.00 11.38 20.35
N GLY A 73 -1.52 11.92 21.45
CA GLY A 73 -0.82 12.97 22.18
C GLY A 73 -1.70 13.64 23.21
N ASP A 74 -1.27 14.81 23.62
CA ASP A 74 -1.98 15.71 24.52
C ASP A 74 -1.78 17.17 24.06
N ASP A 75 -2.22 18.11 24.86
CA ASP A 75 -2.11 19.54 24.57
C ASP A 75 -0.64 20.04 24.42
N SER A 76 0.36 19.23 24.77
CA SER A 76 1.79 19.54 24.61
C SER A 76 2.34 19.14 23.23
N GLY A 77 1.59 18.35 22.46
CA GLY A 77 1.92 17.91 21.11
C GLY A 77 1.75 16.41 20.87
N PRO A 78 1.99 15.94 19.65
CA PRO A 78 1.87 14.53 19.31
C PRO A 78 2.90 13.70 20.07
N ALA A 79 2.42 12.69 20.80
CA ALA A 79 3.25 11.72 21.51
C ALA A 79 3.47 10.43 20.73
N GLY A 80 2.73 10.24 19.63
CA GLY A 80 2.80 9.06 18.77
C GLY A 80 1.80 9.07 17.64
N GLN A 81 1.78 7.95 16.90
CA GLN A 81 0.90 7.75 15.76
C GLN A 81 0.57 6.26 15.63
N VAL A 82 -0.65 5.95 15.30
CA VAL A 82 -1.04 4.61 14.85
C VAL A 82 -1.55 4.67 13.42
N ASP A 83 -1.01 3.80 12.56
CA ASP A 83 -1.46 3.60 11.18
C ASP A 83 -2.00 2.20 11.05
N TRP A 84 -3.07 2.01 10.27
CA TRP A 84 -3.53 0.70 9.90
C TRP A 84 -3.99 0.67 8.45
N VAL A 85 -3.62 -0.40 7.77
CA VAL A 85 -3.87 -0.57 6.33
C VAL A 85 -4.26 -2.01 6.03
N VAL A 86 -5.15 -2.19 5.08
CA VAL A 86 -5.52 -3.51 4.55
C VAL A 86 -4.96 -3.67 3.15
N ARG A 87 -4.33 -4.82 2.90
CA ARG A 87 -3.70 -5.16 1.62
C ARG A 87 -4.31 -6.47 1.08
N ALA A 88 -4.45 -6.57 -0.24
CA ALA A 88 -5.04 -7.75 -0.89
C ALA A 88 -4.11 -8.98 -0.87
N LEU A 89 -2.80 -8.77 -0.94
CA LEU A 89 -1.82 -9.86 -0.92
C LEU A 89 -1.16 -9.96 0.44
N GLY A 90 -1.09 -11.18 0.91
CA GLY A 90 -0.51 -11.52 2.20
C GLY A 90 1.00 -11.69 2.14
N ASP A 91 1.74 -10.64 1.84
CA ASP A 91 3.19 -10.62 2.10
C ASP A 91 3.43 -10.44 3.61
N THR A 92 2.88 -11.37 4.37
CA THR A 92 2.81 -11.29 5.85
C THR A 92 3.71 -12.29 6.53
N ALA A 93 4.34 -13.19 5.80
CA ALA A 93 5.36 -14.05 6.35
C ALA A 93 6.67 -13.25 6.45
N LEU A 94 6.74 -12.36 7.43
CA LEU A 94 8.03 -11.82 7.83
C LEU A 94 8.83 -12.98 8.44
N ASP A 95 10.00 -13.25 7.90
CA ASP A 95 10.95 -14.24 8.45
C ASP A 95 11.47 -13.83 9.84
N THR A 96 11.17 -12.59 10.25
CA THR A 96 11.58 -11.97 11.50
C THR A 96 10.38 -11.42 12.25
N GLY A 97 10.36 -11.57 13.57
CA GLY A 97 9.30 -11.06 14.45
C GLY A 97 8.80 -12.12 15.41
N ASP A 98 8.12 -11.65 16.46
CA ASP A 98 7.48 -12.53 17.44
C ASP A 98 6.11 -12.98 16.93
N THR A 99 5.86 -14.27 16.91
CA THR A 99 4.57 -14.81 16.49
C THR A 99 3.67 -15.00 17.72
N VAL A 100 2.46 -14.44 17.66
CA VAL A 100 1.44 -14.56 18.70
C VAL A 100 0.10 -14.98 18.09
N THR A 101 -0.78 -15.56 18.90
CA THR A 101 -2.15 -15.83 18.47
C THR A 101 -3.09 -14.80 19.08
N ILE A 102 -3.83 -14.08 18.24
CA ILE A 102 -4.82 -13.08 18.64
C ILE A 102 -6.14 -13.44 17.96
N ASP A 103 -7.18 -13.65 18.74
CA ASP A 103 -8.53 -13.98 18.25
C ASP A 103 -8.57 -15.16 17.25
N GLY A 104 -7.67 -16.14 17.46
CA GLY A 104 -7.50 -17.32 16.62
C GLY A 104 -6.65 -17.12 15.36
N MET A 105 -6.18 -15.90 15.11
CA MET A 105 -5.30 -15.56 13.99
C MET A 105 -3.83 -15.56 14.44
N VAL A 106 -2.96 -16.02 13.57
CA VAL A 106 -1.49 -15.91 13.75
C VAL A 106 -1.06 -14.52 13.35
N VAL A 107 -0.53 -13.77 14.31
CA VAL A 107 -0.07 -12.38 14.11
C VAL A 107 1.43 -12.33 14.33
N THR A 108 2.16 -11.70 13.41
CA THR A 108 3.59 -11.43 13.54
C THR A 108 3.79 -10.01 14.05
N LEU A 109 4.51 -9.87 15.18
CA LEU A 109 4.87 -8.58 15.78
C LEU A 109 6.33 -8.27 15.49
N LEU A 110 6.58 -7.16 14.79
CA LEU A 110 7.91 -6.65 14.49
C LEU A 110 8.17 -5.41 15.34
N GLY A 111 8.82 -5.59 16.48
CA GLY A 111 9.26 -4.50 17.35
C GLY A 111 10.69 -4.03 17.01
N ASP A 112 11.09 -2.90 17.58
CA ASP A 112 12.42 -2.31 17.40
C ASP A 112 13.57 -3.30 17.62
N HIS A 113 13.42 -4.21 18.59
CA HIS A 113 14.44 -5.18 18.95
C HIS A 113 14.73 -6.23 17.88
N HIS A 114 13.89 -6.33 16.84
CA HIS A 114 14.15 -7.20 15.68
C HIS A 114 15.00 -6.52 14.60
N VAL A 115 15.04 -5.18 14.59
CA VAL A 115 15.69 -4.38 13.55
C VAL A 115 16.80 -3.46 14.07
N LEU A 116 16.81 -3.16 15.36
CA LEU A 116 17.77 -2.26 16.01
C LEU A 116 18.58 -2.98 17.08
N SER A 117 19.83 -2.58 17.25
CA SER A 117 20.65 -3.00 18.39
C SER A 117 20.17 -2.35 19.70
N PRO A 118 20.48 -2.93 20.87
CA PRO A 118 20.11 -2.34 22.16
C PRO A 118 20.58 -0.89 22.37
N SER A 119 21.74 -0.53 21.81
CA SER A 119 22.24 0.85 21.88
C SER A 119 21.45 1.83 21.01
N GLU A 120 20.91 1.38 19.89
CA GLU A 120 20.04 2.19 19.04
C GLU A 120 18.66 2.37 19.65
N ILE A 121 18.14 1.36 20.35
CA ILE A 121 16.87 1.43 21.07
C ILE A 121 16.94 2.44 22.22
N THR A 122 18.07 2.50 22.94
CA THR A 122 18.25 3.43 24.07
C THR A 122 18.56 4.86 23.63
N ALA A 123 18.95 5.09 22.36
CA ALA A 123 19.01 6.44 21.83
C ALA A 123 17.59 7.03 21.79
N ALA A 124 17.43 8.29 22.20
CA ALA A 124 16.13 8.99 22.25
C ALA A 124 15.46 9.02 20.87
N ARG A 125 14.80 7.95 20.49
CA ARG A 125 14.07 7.74 19.22
C ARG A 125 12.64 7.37 19.52
N PRO A 126 11.70 7.74 18.65
CA PRO A 126 10.37 7.14 18.68
C PRO A 126 10.49 5.62 18.61
N ARG A 127 9.72 4.93 19.44
CA ARG A 127 9.65 3.48 19.50
C ARG A 127 8.59 2.98 18.51
N LEU A 128 8.88 1.89 17.81
CA LEU A 128 8.02 1.34 16.76
C LEU A 128 7.67 -0.12 17.02
N CYS A 129 6.42 -0.47 16.81
CA CYS A 129 5.99 -1.84 16.62
C CYS A 129 5.00 -1.95 15.46
N THR A 130 5.18 -2.93 14.62
CA THR A 130 4.24 -3.25 13.53
C THR A 130 3.69 -4.65 13.74
N ALA A 131 2.39 -4.80 13.61
CA ALA A 131 1.73 -6.11 13.58
C ALA A 131 1.24 -6.43 12.19
N TYR A 132 1.47 -7.64 11.75
CA TYR A 132 0.96 -8.20 10.50
C TYR A 132 0.06 -9.37 10.81
N SER A 133 -1.16 -9.33 10.30
CA SER A 133 -2.14 -10.40 10.47
C SER A 133 -2.75 -10.80 9.13
N PRO A 134 -2.70 -12.07 8.73
CA PRO A 134 -3.50 -12.53 7.60
C PRO A 134 -4.99 -12.37 7.94
N LEU A 135 -5.79 -12.05 6.94
CA LEU A 135 -7.25 -11.95 7.07
C LEU A 135 -7.93 -13.25 6.59
N PRO A 136 -9.01 -13.70 7.26
CA PRO A 136 -9.64 -14.99 6.95
C PRO A 136 -10.14 -15.14 5.51
N THR A 137 -10.43 -14.01 4.85
CA THR A 137 -10.94 -13.96 3.47
C THR A 137 -9.86 -13.73 2.44
N GLY A 138 -8.59 -13.77 2.83
CA GLY A 138 -7.46 -13.34 2.01
C GLY A 138 -7.10 -11.87 2.26
N GLY A 139 -5.85 -11.51 1.91
CA GLY A 139 -5.28 -10.22 2.27
C GLY A 139 -4.68 -10.20 3.68
N SER A 140 -4.22 -9.03 4.08
CA SER A 140 -3.57 -8.81 5.37
C SER A 140 -3.95 -7.47 5.98
N LEU A 141 -3.96 -7.43 7.30
CA LEU A 141 -4.03 -6.22 8.09
C LEU A 141 -2.64 -5.92 8.64
N GLU A 142 -2.16 -4.73 8.41
CA GLU A 142 -0.99 -4.15 9.05
C GLU A 142 -1.44 -3.08 10.04
N VAL A 143 -0.95 -3.15 11.28
CA VAL A 143 -1.15 -2.10 12.29
C VAL A 143 0.22 -1.68 12.79
N ARG A 144 0.56 -0.42 12.62
CA ARG A 144 1.83 0.19 12.99
C ARG A 144 1.61 1.24 14.06
N LEU A 145 2.35 1.15 15.16
CA LEU A 145 2.29 2.12 16.25
C LEU A 145 3.68 2.70 16.51
N THR A 146 3.77 4.01 16.48
CA THR A 146 4.94 4.78 16.87
C THR A 146 4.61 5.55 18.15
N LEU A 147 5.46 5.42 19.18
CA LEU A 147 5.30 6.10 20.48
C LEU A 147 6.62 6.79 20.88
N GLY A 148 6.56 7.60 21.92
CA GLY A 148 7.75 8.21 22.52
C GLY A 148 8.79 7.18 23.01
N PRO A 149 10.05 7.61 23.25
CA PRO A 149 11.21 6.73 23.46
C PRO A 149 11.09 5.80 24.67
N ASP A 150 10.34 6.19 25.69
CA ASP A 150 10.23 5.48 26.96
C ASP A 150 9.06 4.48 27.02
N THR A 151 8.31 4.35 25.92
CA THR A 151 7.10 3.51 25.87
C THR A 151 7.32 2.29 24.98
N GLU A 152 6.99 1.10 25.47
CA GLU A 152 7.04 -0.14 24.69
C GLU A 152 5.74 -0.27 23.85
N PRO A 153 5.80 -0.20 22.51
CA PRO A 153 4.60 -0.12 21.67
C PRO A 153 3.93 -1.48 21.37
N CYS A 154 4.66 -2.62 21.43
CA CYS A 154 4.13 -3.90 20.97
C CYS A 154 2.95 -4.41 21.83
N THR A 155 2.90 -4.06 23.11
CA THR A 155 1.77 -4.41 23.98
C THR A 155 0.49 -3.69 23.51
N ALA A 156 0.59 -2.40 23.18
CA ALA A 156 -0.53 -1.63 22.66
C ALA A 156 -0.95 -2.11 21.25
N VAL A 157 0.01 -2.35 20.34
CA VAL A 157 -0.27 -2.89 18.99
C VAL A 157 -1.02 -4.22 19.07
N ARG A 158 -0.64 -5.11 20.00
CA ARG A 158 -1.35 -6.38 20.21
C ARG A 158 -2.83 -6.18 20.56
N SER A 159 -3.12 -5.21 21.42
CA SER A 159 -4.50 -4.85 21.77
C SER A 159 -5.26 -4.26 20.58
N LEU A 160 -4.66 -3.31 19.86
CA LEU A 160 -5.26 -2.66 18.69
C LEU A 160 -5.57 -3.65 17.56
N VAL A 161 -4.65 -4.59 17.28
CA VAL A 161 -4.90 -5.67 16.31
C VAL A 161 -6.06 -6.56 16.74
N GLY A 162 -6.17 -6.88 18.03
CA GLY A 162 -7.30 -7.67 18.53
C GLY A 162 -8.64 -6.99 18.28
N VAL A 163 -8.71 -5.68 18.51
CA VAL A 163 -9.90 -4.87 18.19
C VAL A 163 -10.16 -4.86 16.68
N ALA A 164 -9.14 -4.57 15.88
CA ALA A 164 -9.29 -4.49 14.43
C ALA A 164 -9.74 -5.81 13.80
N LEU A 165 -9.23 -6.96 14.28
CA LEU A 165 -9.66 -8.30 13.83
C LEU A 165 -11.10 -8.62 14.25
N SER A 166 -11.53 -8.16 15.42
CA SER A 166 -12.91 -8.29 15.87
C SER A 166 -13.86 -7.47 15.00
N GLU A 167 -13.50 -6.22 14.71
CA GLU A 167 -14.27 -5.34 13.83
C GLU A 167 -14.28 -5.87 12.39
N TRP A 168 -13.16 -6.40 11.90
CA TRP A 168 -13.10 -7.06 10.58
C TRP A 168 -14.14 -8.17 10.42
N LYS A 169 -14.38 -8.96 11.45
CA LYS A 169 -15.42 -10.00 11.44
C LYS A 169 -16.83 -9.43 11.30
N ARG A 170 -17.08 -8.24 11.87
CA ARG A 170 -18.34 -7.51 11.73
C ARG A 170 -18.52 -6.97 10.31
N HIS A 171 -17.44 -6.81 9.57
CA HIS A 171 -17.40 -6.23 8.23
C HIS A 171 -18.05 -4.82 8.19
N PRO A 172 -17.42 -3.82 8.82
CA PRO A 172 -17.93 -2.46 8.77
C PRO A 172 -17.95 -1.97 7.31
N ARG A 173 -19.09 -1.43 6.88
CA ARG A 173 -19.28 -0.96 5.52
C ARG A 173 -18.77 0.46 5.33
N LEU A 174 -18.34 0.80 4.12
CA LEU A 174 -17.91 2.14 3.78
C LEU A 174 -18.91 3.20 4.25
N GLY A 175 -18.43 4.17 5.05
CA GLY A 175 -19.19 5.26 5.64
C GLY A 175 -19.78 4.95 7.03
N GLU A 176 -19.43 3.84 7.66
CA GLU A 176 -19.75 3.59 9.07
C GLU A 176 -18.87 4.44 10.01
N SER A 177 -17.61 4.72 9.63
CA SER A 177 -16.77 5.66 10.33
C SER A 177 -16.95 7.08 9.79
N PRO A 178 -17.13 8.09 10.67
CA PRO A 178 -17.11 9.48 10.25
C PRO A 178 -15.72 9.97 9.81
N ASP A 179 -14.68 9.14 10.04
CA ASP A 179 -13.28 9.46 9.79
C ASP A 179 -12.81 9.02 8.41
N THR A 180 -13.64 8.25 7.70
CA THR A 180 -13.33 7.80 6.34
C THR A 180 -13.68 8.88 5.33
N VAL A 181 -12.66 9.39 4.66
CA VAL A 181 -12.86 10.29 3.50
C VAL A 181 -13.26 9.44 2.30
N ARG A 182 -14.44 9.71 1.78
CA ARG A 182 -14.97 9.05 0.58
C ARG A 182 -14.69 9.90 -0.65
N THR A 183 -13.91 9.37 -1.57
CA THR A 183 -13.52 10.00 -2.82
C THR A 183 -14.09 9.27 -4.02
N ALA A 184 -13.88 9.79 -5.22
CA ALA A 184 -14.33 9.16 -6.46
C ALA A 184 -13.75 7.74 -6.68
N VAL A 185 -12.57 7.44 -6.10
CA VAL A 185 -11.91 6.12 -6.23
C VAL A 185 -12.20 5.17 -5.06
N THR A 186 -12.88 5.64 -4.01
CA THR A 186 -13.16 4.83 -2.81
C THR A 186 -14.16 3.72 -3.15
N GLY A 187 -13.77 2.46 -2.95
CA GLY A 187 -14.61 1.29 -3.21
C GLY A 187 -14.76 0.89 -4.69
N VAL A 188 -14.17 1.65 -5.60
CA VAL A 188 -14.25 1.37 -7.04
C VAL A 188 -13.25 0.28 -7.44
N ASP A 189 -13.66 -0.59 -8.38
CA ASP A 189 -12.79 -1.62 -8.94
C ASP A 189 -11.84 -0.99 -9.99
N PRO A 190 -10.51 -1.01 -9.80
CA PRO A 190 -9.59 -0.47 -10.80
C PRO A 190 -9.64 -1.24 -12.13
N CYS A 191 -10.13 -2.49 -12.14
CA CYS A 191 -10.36 -3.24 -13.38
C CYS A 191 -11.65 -2.87 -14.11
N GLU A 192 -12.46 -1.93 -13.60
CA GLU A 192 -13.62 -1.40 -14.34
C GLU A 192 -13.20 -0.80 -15.69
N VAL A 193 -11.97 -0.29 -15.80
CA VAL A 193 -11.38 0.23 -17.04
C VAL A 193 -11.47 -0.78 -18.20
N LEU A 194 -11.41 -2.09 -17.91
CA LEU A 194 -11.50 -3.14 -18.93
C LEU A 194 -12.86 -3.15 -19.64
N THR A 195 -13.92 -2.64 -19.02
CA THR A 195 -15.24 -2.52 -19.64
C THR A 195 -15.27 -1.49 -20.79
N ARG A 196 -14.29 -0.58 -20.81
CA ARG A 196 -14.10 0.45 -21.84
C ARG A 196 -13.03 0.08 -22.87
N LEU A 197 -12.29 -1.00 -22.67
CA LEU A 197 -11.18 -1.46 -23.49
C LEU A 197 -11.50 -2.87 -24.06
N PRO A 198 -12.27 -2.98 -25.13
CA PRO A 198 -12.74 -4.28 -25.66
C PRO A 198 -11.58 -5.17 -26.15
N ASP A 199 -10.44 -4.58 -26.53
CA ASP A 199 -9.25 -5.29 -26.98
C ASP A 199 -8.31 -5.68 -25.86
N ALA A 200 -8.59 -5.21 -24.62
CA ALA A 200 -7.80 -5.57 -23.46
C ALA A 200 -8.03 -7.05 -23.10
N ARG A 201 -6.95 -7.69 -22.69
CA ARG A 201 -6.97 -9.06 -22.19
C ARG A 201 -6.56 -9.04 -20.73
N GLY A 202 -7.51 -9.40 -19.88
CA GLY A 202 -7.26 -9.56 -18.46
C GLY A 202 -6.56 -10.88 -18.21
N GLY A 203 -5.63 -10.90 -17.28
CA GLY A 203 -4.84 -12.09 -16.91
C GLY A 203 -3.82 -11.76 -15.85
N GLY A 204 -3.74 -10.49 -15.42
CA GLY A 204 -2.84 -10.03 -14.37
C GLY A 204 -3.44 -10.14 -12.98
N THR A 205 -2.55 -10.04 -11.99
CA THR A 205 -2.90 -10.00 -10.58
C THR A 205 -3.82 -8.83 -10.30
N GLN A 206 -5.01 -9.10 -9.81
CA GLN A 206 -5.93 -8.08 -9.34
C GLN A 206 -5.64 -7.76 -7.88
N TRP A 207 -5.33 -6.49 -7.62
CA TRP A 207 -5.12 -5.97 -6.27
C TRP A 207 -6.33 -5.13 -5.85
N VAL A 208 -6.39 -4.78 -4.60
CA VAL A 208 -7.51 -3.96 -4.11
C VAL A 208 -7.57 -2.59 -4.79
N ASP A 209 -6.39 -2.02 -5.09
CA ASP A 209 -6.19 -0.66 -5.60
C ASP A 209 -5.64 -0.60 -7.03
N ARG A 210 -5.35 -1.74 -7.68
CA ARG A 210 -4.71 -1.75 -9.00
C ARG A 210 -5.16 -2.91 -9.87
N CYS A 211 -5.09 -2.68 -11.18
CA CYS A 211 -5.38 -3.64 -12.23
C CYS A 211 -4.21 -3.75 -13.20
N TRP A 212 -3.81 -4.97 -13.53
CA TRP A 212 -2.85 -5.29 -14.57
C TRP A 212 -3.56 -6.00 -15.72
N PHE A 213 -3.23 -5.64 -16.96
CA PHE A 213 -3.83 -6.25 -18.15
C PHE A 213 -2.93 -6.03 -19.38
N ASP A 214 -3.19 -6.77 -20.45
CA ASP A 214 -2.51 -6.57 -21.73
C ASP A 214 -3.41 -5.78 -22.68
N LEU A 215 -2.87 -4.74 -23.33
CA LEU A 215 -3.56 -3.94 -24.34
C LEU A 215 -2.63 -3.71 -25.53
N ASP A 216 -3.06 -4.10 -26.73
CA ASP A 216 -2.30 -3.97 -27.98
C ASP A 216 -0.89 -4.63 -27.91
N GLY A 217 -0.70 -5.61 -27.05
CA GLY A 217 0.57 -6.31 -26.83
C GLY A 217 1.48 -5.67 -25.81
N ASP A 218 1.05 -4.60 -25.16
CA ASP A 218 1.72 -3.95 -24.03
C ASP A 218 1.11 -4.39 -22.70
N HIS A 219 1.96 -4.46 -21.66
CA HIS A 219 1.54 -4.78 -20.30
C HIS A 219 1.23 -3.50 -19.54
N MET A 220 -0.05 -3.32 -19.22
CA MET A 220 -0.59 -2.10 -18.65
C MET A 220 -0.82 -2.22 -17.15
N TYR A 221 -0.68 -1.08 -16.48
CA TYR A 221 -1.01 -0.87 -15.07
C TYR A 221 -2.00 0.28 -14.92
N VAL A 222 -3.06 0.06 -14.16
CA VAL A 222 -3.97 1.11 -13.67
C VAL A 222 -4.07 0.98 -12.16
N GLY A 223 -3.75 2.04 -11.43
CA GLY A 223 -3.80 2.09 -9.98
C GLY A 223 -4.60 3.28 -9.47
N TYR A 224 -5.42 3.06 -8.45
CA TYR A 224 -6.15 4.11 -7.75
C TYR A 224 -5.42 4.47 -6.47
N THR A 225 -5.32 5.76 -6.18
CA THR A 225 -4.58 6.25 -5.01
C THR A 225 -5.16 7.56 -4.50
N HIS A 226 -4.79 7.91 -3.28
CA HIS A 226 -4.76 9.29 -2.80
C HIS A 226 -3.32 9.78 -2.96
N ALA A 227 -3.12 10.77 -3.80
CA ALA A 227 -1.83 11.36 -4.08
C ALA A 227 -1.74 12.73 -3.43
N SER A 228 -0.58 13.08 -2.88
CA SER A 228 -0.37 14.45 -2.45
C SER A 228 -0.45 15.40 -3.65
N ASP A 229 -1.10 16.54 -3.46
CA ASP A 229 -1.20 17.57 -4.52
C ASP A 229 0.18 17.97 -5.05
N ARG A 230 1.19 17.94 -4.19
CA ARG A 230 2.59 18.21 -4.54
C ARG A 230 3.21 17.16 -5.48
N GLU A 231 2.72 15.92 -5.48
CA GLU A 231 3.22 14.90 -6.41
C GLU A 231 3.05 15.32 -7.86
N PHE A 232 1.98 16.05 -8.17
CA PHE A 232 1.68 16.54 -9.53
C PHE A 232 2.68 17.59 -10.03
N GLU A 233 3.41 18.26 -9.13
CA GLU A 233 4.48 19.20 -9.51
C GLU A 233 5.64 18.52 -10.26
N ASN A 234 5.77 17.19 -10.12
CA ASN A 234 6.80 16.38 -10.78
C ASN A 234 6.37 15.88 -12.16
N TYR A 235 5.16 16.19 -12.60
CA TYR A 235 4.58 15.73 -13.85
C TYR A 235 4.33 16.92 -14.80
N GLU A 236 4.44 16.68 -16.10
CA GLU A 236 4.12 17.68 -17.13
C GLU A 236 2.62 17.64 -17.45
N PRO A 237 1.89 18.76 -17.37
CA PRO A 237 0.50 18.80 -17.78
C PRO A 237 0.37 18.66 -19.28
N VAL A 238 -0.46 17.74 -19.73
CA VAL A 238 -0.78 17.48 -21.14
C VAL A 238 -2.29 17.35 -21.32
N GLU A 239 -2.79 17.55 -22.53
CA GLU A 239 -4.21 17.41 -22.83
C GLU A 239 -4.49 16.08 -23.57
N ILE A 240 -5.36 15.24 -23.00
CA ILE A 240 -5.85 14.00 -23.64
C ILE A 240 -7.38 14.01 -23.58
N ALA A 241 -8.02 13.76 -24.72
CA ALA A 241 -9.48 13.79 -24.86
C ALA A 241 -10.15 15.07 -24.32
N GLY A 242 -9.46 16.23 -24.44
CA GLY A 242 -9.96 17.52 -23.98
C GLY A 242 -9.85 17.76 -22.47
N ARG A 243 -9.11 16.92 -21.76
CA ARG A 243 -8.90 17.01 -20.31
C ARG A 243 -7.42 17.08 -19.97
N GLU A 244 -7.09 17.86 -18.96
CA GLU A 244 -5.74 17.91 -18.38
C GLU A 244 -5.43 16.60 -17.67
N VAL A 245 -4.29 16.01 -18.02
CA VAL A 245 -3.66 14.88 -17.36
C VAL A 245 -2.19 15.19 -17.13
N PHE A 246 -1.55 14.53 -16.18
CA PHE A 246 -0.19 14.81 -15.78
C PHE A 246 0.72 13.66 -16.24
N ALA A 247 1.65 13.94 -17.14
CA ALA A 247 2.54 12.97 -17.75
C ALA A 247 3.93 13.00 -17.14
N THR A 248 4.55 11.83 -17.03
CA THR A 248 5.97 11.67 -16.72
C THR A 248 6.54 10.50 -17.49
N SER A 249 7.86 10.37 -17.48
CA SER A 249 8.55 9.21 -18.02
C SER A 249 9.55 8.73 -16.98
N GLU A 250 9.34 7.55 -16.48
CA GLU A 250 10.25 6.90 -15.54
C GLU A 250 11.04 5.83 -16.30
N ASP A 251 12.35 6.01 -16.42
CA ASP A 251 13.24 5.14 -17.22
C ASP A 251 12.77 4.91 -18.67
N GLY A 252 12.14 5.93 -19.29
CA GLY A 252 11.60 5.84 -20.64
C GLY A 252 10.23 5.16 -20.74
N THR A 253 9.64 4.75 -19.62
CA THR A 253 8.30 4.18 -19.55
C THR A 253 7.28 5.31 -19.32
N PRO A 254 6.31 5.52 -20.24
CA PRO A 254 5.30 6.53 -20.08
C PRO A 254 4.39 6.23 -18.87
N ALA A 255 4.18 7.23 -18.06
CA ALA A 255 3.27 7.18 -16.93
C ALA A 255 2.40 8.44 -16.90
N TYR A 256 1.14 8.26 -16.57
CA TYR A 256 0.19 9.36 -16.44
C TYR A 256 -0.48 9.31 -15.07
N MET A 257 -0.77 10.49 -14.52
CA MET A 257 -1.58 10.67 -13.33
C MET A 257 -2.77 11.55 -13.66
N ILE A 258 -3.97 11.13 -13.25
CA ILE A 258 -5.23 11.82 -13.53
C ILE A 258 -5.87 12.18 -12.21
N ARG A 259 -6.16 13.47 -11.99
CA ARG A 259 -7.01 13.91 -10.89
C ARG A 259 -8.46 13.54 -11.17
N VAL A 260 -9.11 12.84 -10.25
CA VAL A 260 -10.48 12.34 -10.45
C VAL A 260 -11.46 12.83 -9.38
N GLY A 261 -11.10 13.88 -8.66
CA GLY A 261 -11.96 14.49 -7.66
C GLY A 261 -11.32 15.72 -7.02
N PRO A 262 -12.03 16.39 -6.11
CA PRO A 262 -11.49 17.52 -5.37
C PRO A 262 -10.41 17.09 -4.40
N THR A 263 -9.54 18.03 -4.05
CA THR A 263 -8.60 17.88 -2.94
C THR A 263 -9.33 17.72 -1.61
N PHE A 264 -8.70 17.04 -0.68
CA PHE A 264 -9.17 16.89 0.69
C PHE A 264 -7.98 16.91 1.65
N ASP A 265 -8.22 17.37 2.87
CA ASP A 265 -7.22 17.39 3.93
C ASP A 265 -7.10 15.97 4.52
N PRO A 266 -5.95 15.28 4.38
CA PRO A 266 -5.71 14.05 5.10
C PRO A 266 -5.56 14.39 6.58
N VAL A 267 -6.37 13.80 7.43
CA VAL A 267 -6.46 14.13 8.87
C VAL A 267 -5.20 13.77 9.67
N ALA A 268 -4.13 13.36 9.06
CA ALA A 268 -2.88 13.02 9.74
C ALA A 268 -2.09 14.28 10.06
N ASP A 269 -1.98 14.60 11.34
CA ASP A 269 -1.11 15.66 11.84
C ASP A 269 0.28 15.64 11.20
N GLY A 270 0.65 16.74 10.58
CA GLY A 270 1.98 16.99 10.05
C GLY A 270 2.15 16.83 8.54
N TYR A 271 1.12 16.49 7.79
CA TYR A 271 1.14 16.65 6.33
C TYR A 271 0.79 18.10 5.97
N GLU A 272 1.73 18.79 5.33
CA GLU A 272 1.56 20.19 4.88
C GLU A 272 0.71 20.29 3.59
N PHE A 273 0.26 19.18 3.02
CA PHE A 273 -0.33 19.14 1.68
C PHE A 273 -1.63 18.38 1.67
N ASP A 274 -2.59 18.92 0.95
CA ASP A 274 -3.84 18.26 0.64
C ASP A 274 -3.58 17.02 -0.25
N ASP A 275 -4.38 15.99 -0.05
CA ASP A 275 -4.45 14.84 -0.93
C ASP A 275 -5.54 15.01 -1.99
N VAL A 276 -5.36 14.35 -3.11
CA VAL A 276 -6.32 14.31 -4.21
C VAL A 276 -6.54 12.86 -4.67
N PRO A 277 -7.79 12.45 -4.92
CA PRO A 277 -8.04 11.15 -5.52
C PRO A 277 -7.48 11.13 -6.93
N ALA A 278 -6.65 10.14 -7.22
CA ALA A 278 -5.92 10.06 -8.46
C ALA A 278 -5.93 8.64 -9.05
N VAL A 279 -5.78 8.58 -10.38
CA VAL A 279 -5.55 7.34 -11.12
C VAL A 279 -4.19 7.41 -11.77
N GLN A 280 -3.34 6.43 -11.49
CA GLN A 280 -2.05 6.25 -12.12
C GLN A 280 -2.16 5.20 -13.22
N ILE A 281 -1.59 5.50 -14.41
CA ILE A 281 -1.58 4.60 -15.57
C ILE A 281 -0.15 4.50 -16.07
N ARG A 282 0.31 3.28 -16.33
CA ARG A 282 1.67 3.00 -16.86
C ARG A 282 1.61 1.90 -17.91
N GLY A 283 2.54 1.96 -18.86
CA GLY A 283 2.79 0.96 -19.89
C GLY A 283 4.04 1.36 -20.69
N HIS A 284 4.47 0.56 -21.66
CA HIS A 284 5.66 0.86 -22.47
C HIS A 284 5.29 1.52 -23.81
N ASP A 285 4.10 1.22 -24.36
CA ASP A 285 3.63 1.81 -25.62
C ASP A 285 2.74 3.03 -25.34
N HIS A 286 3.16 4.20 -25.84
CA HIS A 286 2.45 5.46 -25.65
C HIS A 286 1.00 5.40 -26.14
N ALA A 287 0.74 4.77 -27.29
CA ALA A 287 -0.60 4.72 -27.86
C ALA A 287 -1.54 3.84 -27.02
N ALA A 288 -1.04 2.72 -26.50
CA ALA A 288 -1.79 1.86 -25.59
C ALA A 288 -2.10 2.58 -24.26
N VAL A 289 -1.12 3.31 -23.71
CA VAL A 289 -1.30 4.09 -22.47
C VAL A 289 -2.32 5.21 -22.67
N GLU A 290 -2.29 5.98 -23.79
CA GLU A 290 -3.27 7.03 -24.09
C GLU A 290 -4.69 6.48 -24.26
N LYS A 291 -4.85 5.26 -24.84
CA LYS A 291 -6.15 4.56 -24.87
C LYS A 291 -6.65 4.26 -23.48
N ALA A 292 -5.77 3.76 -22.58
CA ALA A 292 -6.14 3.48 -21.21
C ALA A 292 -6.49 4.77 -20.44
N VAL A 293 -5.74 5.87 -20.66
CA VAL A 293 -6.06 7.19 -20.12
C VAL A 293 -7.46 7.61 -20.55
N THR A 294 -7.77 7.54 -21.85
CA THR A 294 -9.09 7.91 -22.36
C THR A 294 -10.21 7.07 -21.72
N ALA A 295 -10.00 5.76 -21.57
CA ALA A 295 -10.95 4.86 -20.92
C ALA A 295 -11.19 5.22 -19.45
N VAL A 296 -10.15 5.62 -18.72
CA VAL A 296 -10.27 6.11 -17.33
C VAL A 296 -11.02 7.43 -17.26
N LEU A 297 -10.76 8.36 -18.20
CA LEU A 297 -11.47 9.64 -18.27
C LEU A 297 -12.98 9.45 -18.51
N ASP A 298 -13.37 8.40 -19.22
CA ASP A 298 -14.79 8.04 -19.45
C ASP A 298 -15.47 7.47 -18.18
N ILE A 299 -14.70 6.84 -17.27
CA ILE A 299 -15.21 6.34 -15.98
C ILE A 299 -15.38 7.48 -14.98
N PHE A 300 -14.45 8.43 -14.99
CA PHE A 300 -14.45 9.59 -14.10
C PHE A 300 -14.72 10.87 -14.90
N PRO A 301 -15.97 11.11 -15.33
CA PRO A 301 -16.30 12.36 -16.01
C PRO A 301 -16.06 13.55 -15.07
N GLU A 302 -15.72 14.71 -15.62
CA GLU A 302 -15.59 15.92 -14.81
C GLU A 302 -16.88 16.15 -14.03
N SER A 303 -16.73 16.29 -12.72
CA SER A 303 -17.82 16.79 -11.87
C SER A 303 -17.99 18.27 -12.23
N GLY A 304 -19.03 18.59 -13.01
CA GLY A 304 -19.36 19.95 -13.42
C GLY A 304 -19.67 20.87 -12.24
#